data_c8c37cfb575503537bd7e2e72b9f826b
#
_entry.id   c8c37cfb575503537bd7e2e72b9f826b
#
_cell.length_a   1.000
_cell.length_b   1.000
_cell.length_c   1.000
_cell.angle_alpha   90.00
_cell.angle_beta   90.00
_cell.angle_gamma   90.00
#
_symmetry.space_group_name_H-M   'P 1'
#
loop_
_entity.id
_entity.type
_entity.pdbx_description
1 polymer ?
#
loop_
_entity_poly.entity_id
_entity_poly.type
_entity_poly.pdbx_seq_one_letter_code
_entity_poly.pdbx_strand_id
1 'polypeptide(L)'
;SLLAVVFQDVKLLPMTIAQNVASDVGTNIDRERVRECLKLSGLWQKVSSLPKKEDTPLGASILDDGIALSGGENQKLWMARALYKNAPMLLLDEPTAALDPLAEQQIYQKYMEMVEGRTSLFISHRLASTRFCDRILLLEDGTIIEQGTHDELVAREGRYSHMWDTYIREMVGKE
;
A
#
# COMPACT_ATOMS: atom_id res chain seq x y z
N SER A 1 6.00 16.16 8.85
CA SER A 1 5.56 14.92 9.53
C SER A 1 6.63 13.85 9.39
N LEU A 2 6.93 13.09 10.46
CA LEU A 2 7.96 12.04 10.45
C LEU A 2 7.43 10.70 9.90
N LEU A 3 6.10 10.50 9.89
CA LEU A 3 5.47 9.23 9.55
C LEU A 3 4.40 9.42 8.47
N ALA A 4 4.43 8.62 7.42
CA ALA A 4 3.32 8.40 6.51
C ALA A 4 2.74 7.00 6.74
N VAL A 5 1.42 6.88 6.70
CA VAL A 5 0.73 5.63 6.97
C VAL A 5 -0.20 5.29 5.81
N VAL A 6 -0.19 4.04 5.40
CA VAL A 6 -1.18 3.42 4.50
C VAL A 6 -1.90 2.35 5.31
N PHE A 7 -3.16 2.60 5.62
CA PHE A 7 -4.02 1.66 6.35
C PHE A 7 -4.84 0.79 5.40
N GLN A 8 -5.31 -0.34 5.88
CA GLN A 8 -6.19 -1.26 5.16
C GLN A 8 -7.53 -0.60 4.78
N ASP A 9 -8.13 0.16 5.68
CA ASP A 9 -9.47 0.73 5.57
C ASP A 9 -9.48 2.26 5.66
N VAL A 10 -8.75 2.93 4.77
CA VAL A 10 -8.84 4.40 4.69
C VAL A 10 -10.09 4.80 3.92
N LYS A 11 -11.04 5.43 4.61
CA LYS A 11 -12.18 6.04 3.92
C LYS A 11 -11.70 7.22 3.09
N LEU A 12 -12.07 7.20 1.82
CA LEU A 12 -11.90 8.35 0.95
C LEU A 12 -12.91 9.42 1.35
N LEU A 13 -12.44 10.65 1.40
CA LEU A 13 -13.32 11.78 1.68
C LEU A 13 -14.02 12.23 0.38
N PRO A 14 -15.26 12.72 0.46
CA PRO A 14 -16.01 13.22 -0.69
C PRO A 14 -15.44 14.58 -1.13
N MET A 15 -14.23 14.54 -1.69
CA MET A 15 -13.47 15.67 -2.20
C MET A 15 -12.71 15.24 -3.45
N THR A 16 -12.01 16.17 -4.10
CA THR A 16 -11.28 15.87 -5.33
C THR A 16 -10.14 14.86 -5.10
N ILE A 17 -9.71 14.19 -6.17
CA ILE A 17 -8.53 13.29 -6.14
C ILE A 17 -7.32 14.04 -5.62
N ALA A 18 -7.07 15.28 -6.09
CA ALA A 18 -5.95 16.09 -5.64
C ALA A 18 -6.00 16.39 -4.14
N GLN A 19 -7.17 16.74 -3.60
CA GLN A 19 -7.37 16.98 -2.17
C GLN A 19 -7.17 15.71 -1.36
N ASN A 20 -7.64 14.56 -1.86
CA ASN A 20 -7.40 13.26 -1.22
C ASN A 20 -5.91 12.90 -1.18
N VAL A 21 -5.15 13.14 -2.26
CA VAL A 21 -3.70 12.89 -2.31
C VAL A 21 -2.95 13.82 -1.35
N ALA A 22 -3.25 15.12 -1.39
CA ALA A 22 -2.61 16.09 -0.51
C ALA A 22 -3.03 15.96 0.97
N SER A 23 -4.18 15.31 1.23
CA SER A 23 -4.86 15.30 2.54
C SER A 23 -5.13 16.73 3.03
N ASP A 24 -5.49 17.61 2.11
CA ASP A 24 -5.71 19.03 2.35
C ASP A 24 -6.88 19.52 1.51
N VAL A 25 -7.70 20.40 2.07
CA VAL A 25 -8.84 21.05 1.41
C VAL A 25 -8.52 22.48 0.96
N GLY A 26 -7.31 22.95 1.27
CA GLY A 26 -6.85 24.30 0.96
C GLY A 26 -6.59 24.54 -0.53
N THR A 27 -6.35 25.80 -0.86
CA THR A 27 -6.08 26.26 -2.24
C THR A 27 -4.62 26.10 -2.66
N ASN A 28 -3.71 25.79 -1.72
CA ASN A 28 -2.25 25.74 -1.95
C ASN A 28 -1.74 24.31 -2.21
N ILE A 29 -2.57 23.45 -2.80
CA ILE A 29 -2.16 22.10 -3.19
C ILE A 29 -1.19 22.20 -4.36
N ASP A 30 0.01 21.63 -4.21
CA ASP A 30 0.98 21.47 -5.28
C ASP A 30 0.47 20.43 -6.30
N ARG A 31 -0.14 20.94 -7.37
CA ARG A 31 -0.76 20.12 -8.43
C ARG A 31 0.26 19.31 -9.21
N GLU A 32 1.45 19.83 -9.41
CA GLU A 32 2.51 19.17 -10.14
C GLU A 32 2.97 17.94 -9.35
N ARG A 33 3.22 18.11 -8.07
CA ARG A 33 3.56 17.04 -7.15
C ARG A 33 2.45 16.00 -7.00
N VAL A 34 1.16 16.41 -6.97
CA VAL A 34 0.03 15.48 -7.00
C VAL A 34 0.11 14.58 -8.23
N ARG A 35 0.33 15.14 -9.43
CA ARG A 35 0.43 14.39 -10.68
C ARG A 35 1.62 13.43 -10.68
N GLU A 36 2.77 13.85 -10.16
CA GLU A 36 3.93 12.99 -9.99
C GLU A 36 3.63 11.80 -9.08
N CYS A 37 3.03 12.03 -7.91
CA CYS A 37 2.63 10.98 -6.99
C CYS A 37 1.61 10.01 -7.62
N LEU A 38 0.65 10.52 -8.40
CA LEU A 38 -0.31 9.69 -9.14
C LEU A 38 0.36 8.86 -10.24
N LYS A 39 1.41 9.36 -10.89
CA LYS A 39 2.21 8.60 -11.87
C LYS A 39 3.00 7.50 -11.17
N LEU A 40 3.70 7.82 -10.10
CA LEU A 40 4.50 6.86 -9.32
C LEU A 40 3.62 5.74 -8.75
N SER A 41 2.45 6.06 -8.23
CA SER A 41 1.49 5.06 -7.73
C SER A 41 0.82 4.24 -8.84
N GLY A 42 0.95 4.65 -10.11
CA GLY A 42 0.30 4.00 -11.25
C GLY A 42 -1.20 4.28 -11.37
N LEU A 43 -1.70 5.36 -10.75
CA LEU A 43 -3.10 5.78 -10.89
C LEU A 43 -3.31 6.82 -11.99
N TRP A 44 -2.24 7.46 -12.46
CA TRP A 44 -2.31 8.57 -13.42
C TRP A 44 -3.02 8.21 -14.73
N GLN A 45 -2.84 6.99 -15.25
CA GLN A 45 -3.49 6.58 -16.50
C GLN A 45 -5.02 6.69 -16.38
N LYS A 46 -5.59 6.22 -15.27
CA LYS A 46 -7.03 6.36 -14.97
C LYS A 46 -7.41 7.82 -14.79
N VAL A 47 -6.67 8.56 -13.95
CA VAL A 47 -7.01 9.96 -13.61
C VAL A 47 -6.92 10.87 -14.83
N SER A 48 -5.93 10.70 -15.70
CA SER A 48 -5.75 11.52 -16.90
C SER A 48 -6.85 11.34 -17.93
N SER A 49 -7.56 10.21 -17.93
CA SER A 49 -8.71 9.92 -18.81
C SER A 49 -10.02 10.56 -18.33
N LEU A 50 -10.08 11.06 -17.09
CA LEU A 50 -11.27 11.71 -16.54
C LEU A 50 -11.39 13.15 -17.05
N PRO A 51 -12.61 13.66 -17.30
CA PRO A 51 -12.80 15.03 -17.81
C PRO A 51 -12.19 16.12 -16.94
N LYS A 52 -12.27 15.96 -15.60
CA LYS A 52 -11.71 16.90 -14.61
C LYS A 52 -10.34 16.46 -14.08
N LYS A 53 -9.77 15.35 -14.60
CA LYS A 53 -8.48 14.78 -14.15
C LYS A 53 -8.40 14.68 -12.61
N GLU A 54 -7.34 15.22 -12.00
CA GLU A 54 -7.13 15.26 -10.57
C GLU A 54 -8.15 16.11 -9.80
N ASP A 55 -8.93 16.94 -10.48
CA ASP A 55 -10.02 17.73 -9.90
C ASP A 55 -11.37 16.97 -9.91
N THR A 56 -11.38 15.72 -10.35
CA THR A 56 -12.56 14.87 -10.29
C THR A 56 -12.92 14.56 -8.84
N PRO A 57 -14.17 14.81 -8.40
CA PRO A 57 -14.60 14.45 -7.05
C PRO A 57 -14.68 12.94 -6.86
N LEU A 58 -14.36 12.47 -5.66
CA LEU A 58 -14.61 11.10 -5.19
C LEU A 58 -15.89 11.09 -4.34
N GLY A 59 -16.55 9.95 -4.26
CA GLY A 59 -17.75 9.78 -3.46
C GLY A 59 -19.04 9.78 -4.27
N ALA A 60 -19.15 8.88 -5.24
CA ALA A 60 -20.34 8.69 -6.10
C ALA A 60 -21.67 8.51 -5.35
N SER A 61 -21.62 8.09 -4.08
CA SER A 61 -22.81 7.95 -3.23
C SER A 61 -23.25 9.25 -2.55
N ILE A 62 -22.44 10.30 -2.61
CA ILE A 62 -22.64 11.55 -1.86
C ILE A 62 -22.69 12.76 -2.80
N LEU A 63 -21.93 12.71 -3.90
CA LEU A 63 -21.78 13.80 -4.86
C LEU A 63 -22.32 13.38 -6.23
N ASP A 64 -23.18 14.18 -6.85
CA ASP A 64 -23.83 13.90 -8.15
C ASP A 64 -22.82 13.66 -9.29
N ASP A 65 -21.66 14.31 -9.24
CA ASP A 65 -20.57 14.18 -10.21
C ASP A 65 -19.36 13.41 -9.67
N GLY A 66 -19.50 12.79 -8.50
CA GLY A 66 -18.46 11.99 -7.86
C GLY A 66 -18.30 10.63 -8.53
N ILE A 67 -17.06 10.12 -8.54
CA ILE A 67 -16.77 8.77 -9.01
C ILE A 67 -16.42 7.84 -7.85
N ALA A 68 -16.58 6.53 -8.10
CA ALA A 68 -16.04 5.48 -7.24
C ALA A 68 -14.77 4.90 -7.90
N LEU A 69 -13.77 4.63 -7.10
CA LEU A 69 -12.58 3.90 -7.50
C LEU A 69 -12.74 2.42 -7.13
N SER A 70 -12.15 1.52 -7.90
CA SER A 70 -12.03 0.10 -7.54
C SER A 70 -11.10 -0.08 -6.33
N GLY A 71 -11.10 -1.27 -5.70
CA GLY A 71 -10.22 -1.56 -4.57
C GLY A 71 -8.74 -1.33 -4.89
N GLY A 72 -8.28 -1.79 -6.05
CA GLY A 72 -6.91 -1.57 -6.50
C GLY A 72 -6.59 -0.10 -6.84
N GLU A 73 -7.55 0.66 -7.38
CA GLU A 73 -7.41 2.09 -7.63
C GLU A 73 -7.36 2.88 -6.32
N ASN A 74 -8.15 2.50 -5.31
CA ASN A 74 -8.09 3.07 -3.97
C ASN A 74 -6.70 2.88 -3.35
N GLN A 75 -6.12 1.69 -3.45
CA GLN A 75 -4.78 1.43 -2.93
C GLN A 75 -3.71 2.29 -3.62
N LYS A 76 -3.80 2.45 -4.93
CA LYS A 76 -2.91 3.36 -5.67
C LYS A 76 -3.08 4.81 -5.23
N LEU A 77 -4.29 5.23 -4.87
CA LEU A 77 -4.54 6.57 -4.33
C LEU A 77 -3.92 6.75 -2.95
N TRP A 78 -4.03 5.75 -2.06
CA TRP A 78 -3.40 5.80 -0.74
C TRP A 78 -1.87 5.81 -0.83
N MET A 79 -1.31 5.06 -1.78
CA MET A 79 0.11 5.13 -2.11
C MET A 79 0.50 6.54 -2.57
N ALA A 80 -0.27 7.16 -3.47
CA ALA A 80 -0.01 8.53 -3.92
C ALA A 80 -0.04 9.54 -2.76
N ARG A 81 -0.98 9.37 -1.81
CA ARG A 81 -1.05 10.17 -0.57
C ARG A 81 0.21 10.02 0.29
N ALA A 82 0.68 8.80 0.49
CA ALA A 82 1.90 8.53 1.27
C ALA A 82 3.15 9.12 0.60
N LEU A 83 3.25 9.01 -0.73
CA LEU A 83 4.30 9.65 -1.54
C LEU A 83 4.25 11.17 -1.43
N TYR A 84 3.06 11.77 -1.53
CA TYR A 84 2.90 13.23 -1.41
C TYR A 84 3.34 13.75 -0.04
N LYS A 85 3.06 13.00 1.03
CA LYS A 85 3.50 13.34 2.39
C LYS A 85 5.02 13.32 2.55
N ASN A 86 5.72 12.51 1.78
CA ASN A 86 7.18 12.42 1.74
C ASN A 86 7.85 12.29 3.12
N ALA A 87 7.30 11.43 3.97
CA ALA A 87 7.84 11.19 5.29
C ALA A 87 9.07 10.25 5.24
N PRO A 88 10.06 10.40 6.16
CA PRO A 88 11.21 9.52 6.23
C PRO A 88 10.87 8.10 6.72
N MET A 89 9.70 7.92 7.35
CA MET A 89 9.22 6.62 7.84
C MET A 89 7.86 6.31 7.23
N LEU A 90 7.67 5.07 6.78
CA LEU A 90 6.44 4.55 6.19
C LEU A 90 5.90 3.40 7.05
N LEU A 91 4.62 3.45 7.38
CA LEU A 91 3.88 2.35 7.97
C LEU A 91 2.82 1.87 6.97
N LEU A 92 2.88 0.59 6.64
CA LEU A 92 2.01 -0.07 5.66
C LEU A 92 1.28 -1.20 6.39
N ASP A 93 -0.01 -0.98 6.66
CA ASP A 93 -0.85 -1.91 7.40
C ASP A 93 -1.75 -2.67 6.43
N GLU A 94 -1.44 -3.94 6.20
CA GLU A 94 -2.10 -4.84 5.26
C GLU A 94 -2.40 -4.22 3.88
N PRO A 95 -1.40 -3.60 3.23
CA PRO A 95 -1.64 -2.73 2.07
C PRO A 95 -2.17 -3.46 0.82
N THR A 96 -2.31 -4.78 0.85
CA THR A 96 -2.77 -5.59 -0.30
C THR A 96 -3.95 -6.51 0.02
N ALA A 97 -4.57 -6.38 1.18
CA ALA A 97 -5.61 -7.30 1.67
C ALA A 97 -6.79 -7.51 0.69
N ALA A 98 -7.12 -6.52 -0.14
CA ALA A 98 -8.25 -6.55 -1.08
C ALA A 98 -7.86 -6.93 -2.52
N LEU A 99 -6.62 -7.37 -2.79
CA LEU A 99 -6.11 -7.64 -4.13
C LEU A 99 -6.04 -9.13 -4.44
N ASP A 100 -6.22 -9.46 -5.73
CA ASP A 100 -5.84 -10.77 -6.26
C ASP A 100 -4.30 -10.93 -6.31
N PRO A 101 -3.78 -12.17 -6.41
CA PRO A 101 -2.33 -12.42 -6.32
C PRO A 101 -1.48 -11.70 -7.36
N LEU A 102 -2.00 -11.50 -8.58
CA LEU A 102 -1.26 -10.83 -9.65
C LEU A 102 -1.19 -9.31 -9.41
N ALA A 103 -2.31 -8.71 -9.05
CA ALA A 103 -2.38 -7.30 -8.67
C ALA A 103 -1.54 -7.01 -7.42
N GLU A 104 -1.53 -7.95 -6.46
CA GLU A 104 -0.72 -7.89 -5.26
C GLU A 104 0.78 -7.80 -5.59
N GLN A 105 1.30 -8.68 -6.43
CA GLN A 105 2.71 -8.66 -6.84
C GLN A 105 3.11 -7.32 -7.46
N GLN A 106 2.28 -6.77 -8.33
CA GLN A 106 2.54 -5.48 -8.97
C GLN A 106 2.57 -4.32 -7.96
N ILE A 107 1.69 -4.36 -6.98
CA ILE A 107 1.62 -3.34 -5.92
C ILE A 107 2.82 -3.47 -4.97
N TYR A 108 3.23 -4.68 -4.59
CA TYR A 108 4.44 -4.86 -3.77
C TYR A 108 5.69 -4.29 -4.44
N GLN A 109 5.87 -4.53 -5.73
CA GLN A 109 7.01 -3.95 -6.45
C GLN A 109 7.01 -2.41 -6.35
N LYS A 110 5.84 -1.78 -6.47
CA LYS A 110 5.73 -0.33 -6.30
C LYS A 110 5.96 0.14 -4.86
N TYR A 111 5.53 -0.64 -3.87
CA TYR A 111 5.86 -0.34 -2.47
C TYR A 111 7.36 -0.43 -2.23
N MET A 112 8.06 -1.42 -2.80
CA MET A 112 9.51 -1.53 -2.67
C MET A 112 10.24 -0.32 -3.28
N GLU A 113 9.83 0.13 -4.46
CA GLU A 113 10.35 1.37 -5.07
C GLU A 113 10.10 2.60 -4.16
N MET A 114 8.91 2.66 -3.52
CA MET A 114 8.53 3.77 -2.66
C MET A 114 9.32 3.81 -1.34
N VAL A 115 9.70 2.66 -0.79
CA VAL A 115 10.41 2.57 0.49
C VAL A 115 11.92 2.69 0.34
N GLU A 116 12.45 2.67 -0.88
CA GLU A 116 13.87 2.80 -1.13
C GLU A 116 14.45 4.05 -0.44
N GLY A 117 15.51 3.86 0.36
CA GLY A 117 16.15 4.93 1.14
C GLY A 117 15.34 5.44 2.34
N ARG A 118 14.26 4.74 2.74
CA ARG A 118 13.42 5.10 3.90
C ARG A 118 13.30 3.95 4.88
N THR A 119 13.00 4.27 6.12
CA THR A 119 12.59 3.25 7.10
C THR A 119 11.13 2.88 6.84
N SER A 120 10.85 1.59 6.68
CA SER A 120 9.49 1.10 6.45
C SER A 120 9.14 -0.02 7.40
N LEU A 121 7.89 -0.03 7.87
CA LEU A 121 7.30 -1.10 8.64
C LEU A 121 6.08 -1.63 7.89
N PHE A 122 6.14 -2.91 7.51
CA PHE A 122 5.03 -3.64 6.91
C PHE A 122 4.35 -4.51 7.96
N ILE A 123 3.04 -4.35 8.11
CA ILE A 123 2.21 -5.28 8.88
C ILE A 123 1.46 -6.11 7.84
N SER A 124 1.62 -7.44 7.88
CA SER A 124 0.97 -8.33 6.94
C SER A 124 0.78 -9.72 7.55
N HIS A 125 -0.35 -10.34 7.24
CA HIS A 125 -0.57 -11.77 7.46
C HIS A 125 -0.22 -12.61 6.20
N ARG A 126 0.23 -11.96 5.12
CA ARG A 126 0.60 -12.61 3.85
C ARG A 126 2.11 -12.83 3.79
N LEU A 127 2.51 -14.09 3.87
CA LEU A 127 3.94 -14.47 3.89
C LEU A 127 4.71 -14.08 2.62
N ALA A 128 4.03 -13.98 1.47
CA ALA A 128 4.68 -13.55 0.22
C ALA A 128 5.44 -12.22 0.36
N SER A 129 4.89 -11.28 1.15
CA SER A 129 5.48 -9.96 1.37
C SER A 129 6.74 -9.98 2.22
N THR A 130 6.93 -11.00 3.05
CA THR A 130 8.04 -11.04 4.01
C THR A 130 9.40 -11.24 3.34
N ARG A 131 9.45 -11.87 2.16
CA ARG A 131 10.70 -12.10 1.41
C ARG A 131 11.45 -10.83 1.04
N PHE A 132 10.75 -9.71 0.95
CA PHE A 132 11.32 -8.41 0.54
C PHE A 132 11.78 -7.56 1.73
N CYS A 133 11.58 -8.05 2.97
CA CYS A 133 11.91 -7.31 4.17
C CYS A 133 13.35 -7.63 4.62
N ASP A 134 14.09 -6.60 5.01
CA ASP A 134 15.44 -6.75 5.61
C ASP A 134 15.37 -7.48 6.96
N ARG A 135 14.24 -7.35 7.65
CA ARG A 135 14.01 -7.98 8.95
C ARG A 135 12.54 -8.32 9.14
N ILE A 136 12.27 -9.52 9.59
CA ILE A 136 10.94 -10.03 9.93
C ILE A 136 10.83 -10.17 11.43
N LEU A 137 9.70 -9.75 11.99
CA LEU A 137 9.32 -9.96 13.38
C LEU A 137 8.04 -10.79 13.38
N LEU A 138 8.11 -12.02 13.89
CA LEU A 138 6.93 -12.86 14.07
C LEU A 138 6.35 -12.64 15.45
N LEU A 139 5.09 -12.18 15.50
CA LEU A 139 4.36 -11.92 16.73
C LEU A 139 3.33 -13.01 16.98
N GLU A 140 3.28 -13.48 18.22
CA GLU A 140 2.24 -14.39 18.74
C GLU A 140 1.89 -13.96 20.16
N ASP A 141 0.61 -13.85 20.47
CA ASP A 141 0.09 -13.41 21.79
C ASP A 141 0.75 -12.13 22.36
N GLY A 142 0.98 -11.14 21.47
CA GLY A 142 1.58 -9.85 21.84
C GLY A 142 3.09 -9.89 22.11
N THR A 143 3.76 -11.02 21.81
CA THR A 143 5.19 -11.19 22.03
C THR A 143 5.89 -11.52 20.70
N ILE A 144 7.11 -11.00 20.51
CA ILE A 144 7.96 -11.39 19.38
C ILE A 144 8.57 -12.75 19.71
N ILE A 145 8.13 -13.80 19.00
CA ILE A 145 8.61 -15.16 19.18
C ILE A 145 9.80 -15.52 18.31
N GLU A 146 9.87 -14.92 17.10
CA GLU A 146 10.99 -15.10 16.18
C GLU A 146 11.32 -13.78 15.48
N GLN A 147 12.60 -13.59 15.14
CA GLN A 147 13.07 -12.46 14.36
C GLN A 147 14.31 -12.81 13.54
N GLY A 148 14.42 -12.25 12.35
CA GLY A 148 15.55 -12.47 11.43
C GLY A 148 15.21 -12.07 10.01
N THR A 149 16.09 -12.38 9.07
CA THR A 149 15.80 -12.36 7.64
C THR A 149 14.93 -13.56 7.25
N HIS A 150 14.36 -13.56 6.05
CA HIS A 150 13.61 -14.70 5.52
C HIS A 150 14.42 -15.99 5.58
N ASP A 151 15.64 -15.96 5.04
CA ASP A 151 16.50 -17.13 4.92
C ASP A 151 16.93 -17.68 6.31
N GLU A 152 17.22 -16.79 7.26
CA GLU A 152 17.55 -17.18 8.63
C GLU A 152 16.38 -17.87 9.32
N LEU A 153 15.17 -17.35 9.15
CA LEU A 153 13.98 -17.88 9.79
C LEU A 153 13.54 -19.22 9.16
N VAL A 154 13.68 -19.38 7.85
CA VAL A 154 13.44 -20.68 7.17
C VAL A 154 14.44 -21.72 7.65
N ALA A 155 15.72 -21.37 7.76
CA ALA A 155 16.79 -22.29 8.19
C ALA A 155 16.68 -22.74 9.66
N ARG A 156 15.94 -21.98 10.51
CA ARG A 156 15.75 -22.33 11.92
C ARG A 156 14.72 -23.43 12.16
N GLU A 157 13.94 -23.83 11.14
CA GLU A 157 12.87 -24.83 11.25
C GLU A 157 11.86 -24.52 12.37
N GLY A 158 11.65 -23.22 12.65
CA GLY A 158 10.77 -22.71 13.69
C GLY A 158 9.33 -22.48 13.21
N ARG A 159 8.59 -21.65 13.94
CA ARG A 159 7.20 -21.30 13.63
C ARG A 159 7.06 -20.64 12.25
N TYR A 160 7.95 -19.71 11.92
CA TYR A 160 7.97 -19.05 10.62
C TYR A 160 8.18 -20.05 9.47
N SER A 161 9.15 -20.96 9.60
CA SER A 161 9.42 -21.99 8.59
C SER A 161 8.21 -22.86 8.32
N HIS A 162 7.51 -23.33 9.37
CA HIS A 162 6.28 -24.12 9.23
C HIS A 162 5.16 -23.35 8.52
N MET A 163 4.99 -22.06 8.82
CA MET A 163 4.02 -21.20 8.13
C MET A 163 4.39 -21.03 6.65
N TRP A 164 5.68 -20.86 6.36
CA TRP A 164 6.20 -20.73 5.00
C TRP A 164 5.98 -22.00 4.18
N ASP A 165 6.29 -23.17 4.73
CA ASP A 165 6.06 -24.46 4.08
C ASP A 165 4.59 -24.70 3.77
N THR A 166 3.72 -24.32 4.69
CA THR A 166 2.27 -24.42 4.48
C THR A 166 1.83 -23.49 3.34
N TYR A 167 2.29 -22.25 3.34
CA TYR A 167 2.02 -21.28 2.28
C TYR A 167 2.47 -21.80 0.90
N ILE A 168 3.68 -22.36 0.78
CA ILE A 168 4.19 -22.91 -0.48
C ILE A 168 3.35 -24.09 -0.96
N ARG A 169 2.96 -25.00 -0.06
CA ARG A 169 2.10 -26.17 -0.42
C ARG A 169 0.74 -25.73 -0.95
N GLU A 170 0.14 -24.70 -0.35
CA GLU A 170 -1.15 -24.15 -0.82
C GLU A 170 -1.04 -23.46 -2.17
N MET A 171 0.11 -22.84 -2.47
CA MET A 171 0.35 -22.20 -3.76
C MET A 171 0.57 -23.24 -4.88
N VAL A 172 1.36 -24.27 -4.62
CA VAL A 172 1.66 -25.34 -5.59
C VAL A 172 0.46 -26.28 -5.80
N GLY A 173 -0.37 -26.51 -4.79
CA GLY A 173 -1.56 -27.37 -4.90
C GLY A 173 -2.76 -26.76 -5.63
N LYS A 174 -2.63 -25.52 -6.13
CA LYS A 174 -3.68 -24.82 -6.91
C LYS A 174 -3.42 -24.81 -8.43
N GLU A 175 -2.35 -25.45 -8.89
CA GLU A 175 -2.09 -25.77 -10.29
C GLU A 175 -2.67 -27.17 -10.63
#